data_91894788c0b0bcad990c01223ef935f6
#
_entry.id   91894788c0b0bcad990c01223ef935f6
#
_cell.length_a   1.000
_cell.length_b   1.000
_cell.length_c   1.000
_cell.angle_alpha   90.00
_cell.angle_beta   90.00
_cell.angle_gamma   90.00
#
_symmetry.space_group_name_H-M   'P 1'
#
loop_
_entity.id
_entity.type
_entity.pdbx_description
1 polymer ?
#
loop_
_entity_poly.entity_id
_entity_poly.type
_entity_poly.pdbx_seq_one_letter_code
_entity_poly.pdbx_strand_id
1 'polypeptide(L)'
;MCGRYVLYSKDKFKNKYNINLSPNYNISPNQEVFVIDQNMNIIKLKWGIRAEWKKSLIINARSETMKIKKSFASLNRCVFISDGYYEWKRSRKLKTPYYHYLPNSFLYFAGLCNHKGCVVVTMDSFQYLSKVHRRQPFFLKENQIDSWIKNEKSNIIFDEIVNFHKVSTEVNKIWCNSNDLISEVQDKPQ
;
A
#
# COMPACT_ATOMS: atom_id res chain seq x y z
N MET A 1 5.00 2.65 -8.82
CA MET A 1 3.61 2.74 -8.26
C MET A 1 3.37 1.50 -7.45
N CYS A 2 2.86 1.64 -6.24
CA CYS A 2 2.63 0.52 -5.32
C CYS A 2 1.73 -0.55 -5.98
N GLY A 3 2.28 -1.72 -6.20
CA GLY A 3 1.60 -2.86 -6.82
C GLY A 3 1.73 -4.14 -6.01
N ARG A 4 2.34 -4.05 -4.82
CA ARG A 4 2.55 -5.19 -3.93
C ARG A 4 2.76 -4.69 -2.50
N TYR A 5 2.11 -5.32 -1.52
CA TYR A 5 2.31 -5.00 -0.12
C TYR A 5 2.16 -6.24 0.78
N VAL A 6 2.37 -6.08 2.07
CA VAL A 6 2.31 -7.15 3.05
C VAL A 6 1.41 -6.79 4.23
N LEU A 7 0.73 -7.79 4.77
CA LEU A 7 0.03 -7.72 6.04
C LEU A 7 0.14 -9.08 6.73
N TYR A 8 1.04 -9.18 7.72
CA TYR A 8 1.41 -10.46 8.33
C TYR A 8 1.38 -10.46 9.87
N SER A 9 1.39 -9.30 10.50
CA SER A 9 1.47 -9.14 11.97
C SER A 9 0.13 -9.52 12.63
N LYS A 10 -0.19 -10.83 12.65
CA LYS A 10 -1.48 -11.37 13.11
C LYS A 10 -1.85 -10.96 14.53
N ASP A 11 -0.89 -11.01 15.46
CA ASP A 11 -1.16 -10.69 16.87
C ASP A 11 -1.40 -9.19 17.06
N LYS A 12 -0.56 -8.34 16.43
CA LYS A 12 -0.75 -6.89 16.40
C LYS A 12 -2.10 -6.51 15.80
N PHE A 13 -2.49 -7.16 14.68
CA PHE A 13 -3.76 -6.92 14.00
C PHE A 13 -4.95 -7.35 14.88
N LYS A 14 -4.88 -8.54 15.48
CA LYS A 14 -5.90 -9.07 16.39
C LYS A 14 -6.08 -8.19 17.62
N ASN A 15 -4.98 -7.79 18.26
CA ASN A 15 -5.02 -6.95 19.45
C ASN A 15 -5.63 -5.58 19.15
N LYS A 16 -5.36 -5.01 17.96
CA LYS A 16 -5.84 -3.68 17.61
C LYS A 16 -7.28 -3.67 17.09
N TYR A 17 -7.65 -4.64 16.26
CA TYR A 17 -8.92 -4.64 15.53
C TYR A 17 -9.88 -5.76 15.94
N ASN A 18 -9.46 -6.64 16.84
CA ASN A 18 -10.19 -7.85 17.25
C ASN A 18 -10.61 -8.76 16.08
N ILE A 19 -9.78 -8.83 15.04
CA ILE A 19 -10.00 -9.62 13.83
C ILE A 19 -8.83 -10.58 13.64
N ASN A 20 -9.13 -11.84 13.29
CA ASN A 20 -8.11 -12.82 12.94
C ASN A 20 -7.56 -12.55 11.54
N LEU A 21 -6.24 -12.50 11.42
CA LEU A 21 -5.50 -12.28 10.19
C LEU A 21 -4.77 -13.56 9.77
N SER A 22 -4.94 -13.97 8.52
CA SER A 22 -4.01 -14.92 7.88
C SER A 22 -2.83 -14.14 7.30
N PRO A 23 -1.58 -14.38 7.76
CA PRO A 23 -0.41 -13.65 7.28
C PRO A 23 -0.26 -13.74 5.77
N ASN A 24 -0.03 -12.59 5.12
CA ASN A 24 0.24 -12.53 3.70
C ASN A 24 1.43 -11.59 3.45
N TYR A 25 2.54 -12.18 2.98
CA TYR A 25 3.79 -11.51 2.68
C TYR A 25 3.88 -11.04 1.21
N ASN A 26 2.82 -11.23 0.41
CA ASN A 26 2.87 -10.95 -1.02
C ASN A 26 1.51 -10.58 -1.62
N ILE A 27 0.80 -9.66 -0.99
CA ILE A 27 -0.51 -9.20 -1.43
C ILE A 27 -0.38 -8.49 -2.78
N SER A 28 -1.12 -8.96 -3.77
CA SER A 28 -1.14 -8.43 -5.14
C SER A 28 -2.53 -7.92 -5.54
N PRO A 29 -2.62 -7.08 -6.58
CA PRO A 29 -3.90 -6.66 -7.13
C PRO A 29 -4.84 -7.84 -7.43
N ASN A 30 -6.15 -7.59 -7.33
CA ASN A 30 -7.24 -8.54 -7.47
C ASN A 30 -7.48 -9.48 -6.27
N GLN A 31 -6.65 -9.42 -5.23
CA GLN A 31 -6.90 -10.10 -3.96
C GLN A 31 -7.79 -9.27 -3.05
N GLU A 32 -8.45 -9.92 -2.09
CA GLU A 32 -9.16 -9.25 -0.99
C GLU A 32 -8.16 -8.69 0.01
N VAL A 33 -8.42 -7.47 0.45
CA VAL A 33 -7.55 -6.72 1.36
C VAL A 33 -8.37 -6.07 2.46
N PHE A 34 -7.79 -5.92 3.64
CA PHE A 34 -8.41 -5.17 4.73
C PHE A 34 -8.23 -3.67 4.52
N VAL A 35 -9.34 -2.96 4.64
CA VAL A 35 -9.36 -1.49 4.64
C VAL A 35 -10.24 -0.97 5.76
N ILE A 36 -9.93 0.24 6.24
CA ILE A 36 -10.82 1.04 7.09
C ILE A 36 -11.73 1.82 6.16
N ASP A 37 -13.02 1.63 6.29
CA ASP A 37 -14.03 2.29 5.45
C ASP A 37 -14.44 3.67 5.99
N GLN A 38 -15.38 4.31 5.31
CA GLN A 38 -15.91 5.63 5.69
C GLN A 38 -16.60 5.67 7.06
N ASN A 39 -17.02 4.54 7.60
CA ASN A 39 -17.66 4.40 8.91
C ASN A 39 -16.67 3.92 9.99
N MET A 40 -15.36 3.96 9.70
CA MET A 40 -14.29 3.45 10.57
C MET A 40 -14.35 1.93 10.83
N ASN A 41 -15.11 1.18 10.03
CA ASN A 41 -15.15 -0.28 10.10
C ASN A 41 -13.99 -0.91 9.33
N ILE A 42 -13.50 -2.04 9.83
CA ILE A 42 -12.54 -2.88 9.09
C ILE A 42 -13.33 -3.82 8.19
N ILE A 43 -13.19 -3.64 6.90
CA ILE A 43 -13.88 -4.45 5.89
C ILE A 43 -12.88 -5.07 4.91
N LYS A 44 -13.30 -6.10 4.18
CA LYS A 44 -12.53 -6.66 3.07
C LYS A 44 -13.08 -6.17 1.75
N LEU A 45 -12.19 -5.68 0.89
CA LEU A 45 -12.50 -5.27 -0.48
C LEU A 45 -11.47 -5.83 -1.44
N LYS A 46 -11.85 -6.03 -2.67
CA LYS A 46 -10.93 -6.42 -3.75
C LYS A 46 -10.01 -5.26 -4.11
N TRP A 47 -8.69 -5.47 -4.11
CA TRP A 47 -7.74 -4.45 -4.54
C TRP A 47 -7.73 -4.31 -6.05
N GLY A 48 -8.26 -3.22 -6.53
CA GLY A 48 -8.40 -2.86 -7.92
C GLY A 48 -9.86 -2.70 -8.34
N ILE A 49 -10.11 -1.69 -9.16
CA ILE A 49 -11.43 -1.36 -9.71
C ILE A 49 -11.37 -1.51 -11.23
N ARG A 50 -12.39 -2.12 -11.81
CA ARG A 50 -12.58 -2.16 -13.26
C ARG A 50 -13.33 -0.91 -13.71
N ALA A 51 -12.77 -0.20 -14.68
CA ALA A 51 -13.48 0.85 -15.37
C ALA A 51 -13.93 0.31 -16.73
N GLU A 52 -15.13 0.67 -17.19
CA GLU A 52 -15.72 0.17 -18.46
C GLU A 52 -14.82 0.44 -19.68
N TRP A 53 -14.14 1.60 -19.67
CA TRP A 53 -13.24 2.03 -20.75
C TRP A 53 -11.82 1.43 -20.67
N LYS A 54 -11.51 0.61 -19.63
CA LYS A 54 -10.15 0.10 -19.41
C LYS A 54 -10.15 -1.40 -19.12
N LYS A 55 -9.48 -2.18 -19.99
CA LYS A 55 -9.33 -3.64 -19.80
C LYS A 55 -8.56 -4.03 -18.53
N SER A 56 -7.54 -3.24 -18.14
CA SER A 56 -6.73 -3.53 -16.95
C SER A 56 -7.33 -2.90 -15.68
N LEU A 57 -7.10 -3.55 -14.53
CA LEU A 57 -7.50 -3.00 -13.24
C LEU A 57 -6.81 -1.66 -12.97
N ILE A 58 -7.57 -0.73 -12.39
CA ILE A 58 -7.04 0.47 -11.78
C ILE A 58 -6.73 0.12 -10.34
N ILE A 59 -5.46 0.10 -9.96
CA ILE A 59 -4.99 -0.29 -8.62
C ILE A 59 -4.46 0.91 -7.82
N ASN A 60 -4.22 2.04 -8.49
CA ASN A 60 -3.70 3.25 -7.87
C ASN A 60 -4.41 4.50 -8.42
N ALA A 61 -4.60 5.48 -7.55
CA ALA A 61 -5.02 6.84 -7.86
C ALA A 61 -3.91 7.83 -7.48
N ARG A 62 -3.62 8.82 -8.33
CA ARG A 62 -2.66 9.87 -7.97
C ARG A 62 -3.36 10.94 -7.12
N SER A 63 -2.78 11.31 -5.98
CA SER A 63 -3.32 12.34 -5.09
C SER A 63 -3.57 13.67 -5.82
N GLU A 64 -2.69 14.02 -6.75
CA GLU A 64 -2.74 15.28 -7.51
C GLU A 64 -3.92 15.35 -8.48
N THR A 65 -4.43 14.21 -8.92
CA THR A 65 -5.48 14.16 -9.96
C THR A 65 -6.73 13.37 -9.55
N MET A 66 -6.76 12.75 -8.37
CA MET A 66 -7.88 11.91 -7.96
C MET A 66 -9.21 12.68 -7.86
N LYS A 67 -9.17 13.97 -7.48
CA LYS A 67 -10.36 14.81 -7.34
C LYS A 67 -11.00 15.22 -8.67
N ILE A 68 -10.20 15.28 -9.75
CA ILE A 68 -10.66 15.75 -11.06
C ILE A 68 -10.97 14.61 -12.04
N LYS A 69 -10.47 13.39 -11.77
CA LYS A 69 -10.72 12.25 -12.64
C LYS A 69 -12.07 11.63 -12.38
N LYS A 70 -12.92 11.57 -13.40
CA LYS A 70 -14.25 10.94 -13.35
C LYS A 70 -14.22 9.51 -12.79
N SER A 71 -13.15 8.74 -13.05
CA SER A 71 -12.97 7.37 -12.52
C SER A 71 -12.97 7.26 -11.00
N PHE A 72 -12.74 8.35 -10.28
CA PHE A 72 -12.63 8.38 -8.83
C PHE A 72 -13.69 9.26 -8.17
N ALA A 73 -14.52 9.97 -8.95
CA ALA A 73 -15.49 10.94 -8.43
C ALA A 73 -16.57 10.33 -7.52
N SER A 74 -16.91 9.05 -7.76
CA SER A 74 -17.92 8.31 -6.97
C SER A 74 -17.32 7.41 -5.89
N LEU A 75 -16.00 7.50 -5.65
CA LEU A 75 -15.35 6.68 -4.66
C LEU A 75 -15.29 7.40 -3.31
N ASN A 76 -15.56 6.65 -2.25
CA ASN A 76 -15.36 7.10 -0.88
C ASN A 76 -13.89 6.94 -0.50
N ARG A 77 -13.46 7.69 0.52
CA ARG A 77 -12.13 7.50 1.10
C ARG A 77 -12.11 6.26 1.98
N CYS A 78 -10.99 5.57 1.93
CA CYS A 78 -10.68 4.44 2.81
C CYS A 78 -9.19 4.47 3.15
N VAL A 79 -8.76 3.55 4.01
CA VAL A 79 -7.36 3.42 4.41
C VAL A 79 -6.96 1.95 4.35
N PHE A 80 -5.88 1.65 3.62
CA PHE A 80 -5.26 0.32 3.62
C PHE A 80 -4.42 0.14 4.88
N ILE A 81 -4.49 -1.05 5.47
CA ILE A 81 -3.67 -1.45 6.61
C ILE A 81 -2.56 -2.33 6.07
N SER A 82 -1.32 -2.05 6.43
CA SER A 82 -0.15 -2.74 5.91
C SER A 82 0.96 -2.83 6.95
N ASP A 83 1.76 -3.90 6.92
CA ASP A 83 3.04 -3.96 7.63
C ASP A 83 4.19 -3.38 6.79
N GLY A 84 3.98 -3.19 5.49
CA GLY A 84 4.93 -2.62 4.56
C GLY A 84 4.57 -2.89 3.10
N TYR A 85 5.38 -2.40 2.18
CA TYR A 85 5.13 -2.58 0.75
C TYR A 85 6.41 -2.82 -0.03
N TYR A 86 6.26 -3.33 -1.24
CA TYR A 86 7.39 -3.49 -2.17
C TYR A 86 7.31 -2.44 -3.28
N GLU A 87 8.48 -1.94 -3.64
CA GLU A 87 8.67 -1.12 -4.84
C GLU A 87 9.99 -1.52 -5.54
N TRP A 88 10.07 -1.27 -6.83
CA TRP A 88 11.17 -1.76 -7.65
C TRP A 88 12.04 -0.63 -8.15
N LYS A 89 13.31 -0.65 -7.76
CA LYS A 89 14.32 0.20 -8.38
C LYS A 89 14.60 -0.32 -9.79
N ARG A 90 14.42 0.56 -10.77
CA ARG A 90 14.73 0.25 -12.16
C ARG A 90 16.10 0.79 -12.51
N SER A 91 16.99 -0.08 -12.98
CA SER A 91 18.28 0.27 -13.55
C SER A 91 18.41 -0.42 -14.90
N ARG A 92 18.60 0.34 -15.98
CA ARG A 92 18.71 -0.16 -17.37
C ARG A 92 17.92 -1.45 -17.68
N LYS A 93 18.48 -2.64 -17.33
CA LYS A 93 17.89 -3.96 -17.59
C LYS A 93 17.34 -4.67 -16.34
N LEU A 94 17.60 -4.14 -15.14
CA LEU A 94 17.27 -4.80 -13.88
C LEU A 94 16.12 -4.09 -13.15
N LYS A 95 15.26 -4.91 -12.54
CA LYS A 95 14.24 -4.46 -11.58
C LYS A 95 14.56 -5.13 -10.25
N THR A 96 15.09 -4.35 -9.32
CA THR A 96 15.47 -4.82 -7.99
C THR A 96 14.36 -4.47 -7.01
N PRO A 97 13.75 -5.44 -6.33
CA PRO A 97 12.70 -5.18 -5.34
C PRO A 97 13.30 -4.69 -4.03
N TYR A 98 12.61 -3.75 -3.41
CA TYR A 98 12.89 -3.22 -2.08
C TYR A 98 11.65 -3.33 -1.22
N TYR A 99 11.80 -3.79 0.00
CA TYR A 99 10.76 -3.80 1.02
C TYR A 99 10.86 -2.51 1.84
N HIS A 100 9.71 -1.87 2.07
CA HIS A 100 9.57 -0.62 2.80
C HIS A 100 8.63 -0.83 3.98
N TYR A 101 8.98 -0.35 5.18
CA TYR A 101 8.23 -0.60 6.40
C TYR A 101 8.47 0.46 7.48
N LEU A 102 7.56 0.53 8.44
CA LEU A 102 7.76 1.22 9.72
C LEU A 102 8.13 0.19 10.79
N PRO A 103 9.21 0.41 11.57
CA PRO A 103 9.51 -0.46 12.69
C PRO A 103 8.35 -0.50 13.68
N ASN A 104 7.91 -1.71 14.06
CA ASN A 104 6.91 -1.97 15.11
C ASN A 104 5.51 -1.35 14.91
N SER A 105 5.26 -0.69 13.78
CA SER A 105 4.00 -0.01 13.48
C SER A 105 3.35 -0.53 12.19
N PHE A 106 2.04 -0.34 12.06
CA PHE A 106 1.40 -0.45 10.74
C PHE A 106 1.75 0.77 9.90
N LEU A 107 1.92 0.54 8.61
CA LEU A 107 2.05 1.58 7.61
C LEU A 107 0.70 1.73 6.91
N TYR A 108 0.01 2.85 7.15
CA TYR A 108 -1.30 3.12 6.58
C TYR A 108 -1.17 3.83 5.25
N PHE A 109 -1.94 3.38 4.26
CA PHE A 109 -2.02 4.06 2.96
C PHE A 109 -3.39 4.67 2.75
N ALA A 110 -3.44 5.92 2.37
CA ALA A 110 -4.64 6.53 1.86
C ALA A 110 -5.19 5.73 0.67
N GLY A 111 -6.49 5.54 0.62
CA GLY A 111 -7.17 4.79 -0.41
C GLY A 111 -8.50 5.42 -0.82
N LEU A 112 -9.04 4.93 -1.93
CA LEU A 112 -10.39 5.20 -2.38
C LEU A 112 -11.10 3.87 -2.63
N CYS A 113 -12.39 3.78 -2.33
CA CYS A 113 -13.15 2.54 -2.47
C CYS A 113 -14.63 2.77 -2.82
N ASN A 114 -15.26 1.70 -3.30
CA ASN A 114 -16.70 1.51 -3.36
C ASN A 114 -17.01 0.01 -3.18
N HIS A 115 -18.27 -0.39 -3.38
CA HIS A 115 -18.68 -1.81 -3.29
C HIS A 115 -17.99 -2.73 -4.33
N LYS A 116 -17.37 -2.19 -5.39
CA LYS A 116 -16.67 -2.96 -6.44
C LYS A 116 -15.21 -3.21 -6.13
N GLY A 117 -14.60 -2.45 -5.19
CA GLY A 117 -13.21 -2.60 -4.82
C GLY A 117 -12.56 -1.32 -4.28
N CYS A 118 -11.24 -1.37 -4.15
CA CYS A 118 -10.45 -0.26 -3.61
C CYS A 118 -9.16 -0.01 -4.40
N VAL A 119 -8.62 1.20 -4.31
CA VAL A 119 -7.37 1.62 -4.96
C VAL A 119 -6.49 2.38 -3.97
N VAL A 120 -5.18 2.17 -4.03
CA VAL A 120 -4.22 2.92 -3.21
C VAL A 120 -4.02 4.31 -3.79
N VAL A 121 -4.09 5.34 -2.96
CA VAL A 121 -3.68 6.69 -3.34
C VAL A 121 -2.16 6.78 -3.29
N THR A 122 -1.56 7.37 -4.32
CA THR A 122 -0.11 7.54 -4.44
C THR A 122 0.25 9.00 -4.62
N MET A 123 1.44 9.38 -4.14
CA MET A 123 2.03 10.70 -4.27
C MET A 123 3.46 10.62 -4.79
N ASP A 124 4.09 11.76 -5.06
CA ASP A 124 5.52 11.79 -5.32
C ASP A 124 6.30 11.34 -4.09
N SER A 125 7.35 10.57 -4.29
CA SER A 125 8.14 9.99 -3.20
C SER A 125 8.92 11.08 -2.46
N PHE A 126 9.03 10.90 -1.12
CA PHE A 126 10.00 11.65 -0.34
C PHE A 126 11.41 11.48 -0.93
N GLN A 127 12.25 12.50 -0.77
CA GLN A 127 13.56 12.54 -1.40
C GLN A 127 14.37 11.26 -1.19
N TYR A 128 14.38 10.71 0.03
CA TYR A 128 15.15 9.50 0.34
C TYR A 128 14.54 8.21 -0.25
N LEU A 129 13.20 8.11 -0.36
CA LEU A 129 12.49 6.98 -0.99
C LEU A 129 12.56 7.05 -2.52
N SER A 130 12.74 8.23 -3.09
CA SER A 130 12.86 8.42 -4.53
C SER A 130 14.09 7.71 -5.14
N LYS A 131 15.08 7.35 -4.30
CA LYS A 131 16.22 6.49 -4.67
C LYS A 131 15.79 5.11 -5.19
N VAL A 132 14.61 4.64 -4.78
CA VAL A 132 14.01 3.37 -5.25
C VAL A 132 13.01 3.64 -6.37
N HIS A 133 12.02 4.50 -6.12
CA HIS A 133 10.98 4.81 -7.10
C HIS A 133 10.42 6.22 -6.87
N ARG A 134 10.10 6.93 -7.97
CA ARG A 134 9.57 8.31 -7.94
C ARG A 134 8.18 8.46 -7.31
N ARG A 135 7.46 7.38 -7.11
CA ARG A 135 6.11 7.36 -6.50
C ARG A 135 6.10 6.45 -5.29
N GLN A 136 5.33 6.84 -4.27
CA GLN A 136 5.06 6.06 -3.06
C GLN A 136 3.57 6.06 -2.76
N PRO A 137 3.04 5.16 -1.91
CA PRO A 137 1.72 5.31 -1.32
C PRO A 137 1.63 6.64 -0.56
N PHE A 138 0.45 7.23 -0.53
CA PHE A 138 0.19 8.38 0.32
C PHE A 138 0.05 7.87 1.76
N PHE A 139 1.10 8.05 2.55
CA PHE A 139 1.13 7.58 3.92
C PHE A 139 0.28 8.43 4.84
N LEU A 140 -0.32 7.78 5.83
CA LEU A 140 -1.08 8.39 6.91
C LEU A 140 -0.50 7.93 8.24
N LYS A 141 -0.37 8.84 9.20
CA LYS A 141 -0.24 8.47 10.61
C LYS A 141 -1.59 7.98 11.13
N GLU A 142 -1.58 7.18 12.17
CA GLU A 142 -2.81 6.62 12.72
C GLU A 142 -3.82 7.72 13.13
N ASN A 143 -3.35 8.77 13.77
CA ASN A 143 -4.18 9.91 14.18
C ASN A 143 -4.70 10.77 13.01
N GLN A 144 -4.29 10.51 11.79
CA GLN A 144 -4.74 11.21 10.58
C GLN A 144 -5.79 10.40 9.78
N ILE A 145 -6.08 9.16 10.19
CA ILE A 145 -7.03 8.28 9.49
C ILE A 145 -8.41 8.91 9.43
N ASP A 146 -8.92 9.39 10.55
CA ASP A 146 -10.25 10.01 10.65
C ASP A 146 -10.36 11.27 9.78
N SER A 147 -9.39 12.17 9.87
CA SER A 147 -9.33 13.38 9.03
C SER A 147 -9.23 13.05 7.53
N TRP A 148 -8.47 12.01 7.17
CA TRP A 148 -8.45 11.53 5.79
C TRP A 148 -9.81 11.06 5.33
N ILE A 149 -10.46 10.18 6.11
CA ILE A 149 -11.77 9.60 5.78
C ILE A 149 -12.85 10.68 5.66
N LYS A 150 -12.90 11.63 6.58
CA LYS A 150 -13.85 12.74 6.57
C LYS A 150 -13.58 13.82 5.52
N ASN A 151 -12.50 13.68 4.74
CA ASN A 151 -12.11 14.69 3.75
C ASN A 151 -11.88 16.09 4.34
N GLU A 152 -11.38 16.15 5.55
CA GLU A 152 -11.06 17.41 6.19
C GLU A 152 -9.93 18.14 5.47
N LYS A 153 -9.95 19.48 5.50
CA LYS A 153 -8.89 20.31 4.91
C LYS A 153 -7.65 20.40 5.81
N SER A 154 -7.29 19.31 6.48
CA SER A 154 -6.09 19.25 7.30
C SER A 154 -4.85 19.00 6.43
N ASN A 155 -3.73 19.68 6.76
CA ASN A 155 -2.44 19.32 6.18
C ASN A 155 -2.02 17.95 6.73
N ILE A 156 -2.15 16.92 5.91
CA ILE A 156 -1.66 15.58 6.26
C ILE A 156 -0.14 15.60 6.08
N ILE A 157 0.58 15.60 7.18
CA ILE A 157 2.04 15.57 7.21
C ILE A 157 2.48 14.22 7.77
N PHE A 158 3.23 13.48 6.96
CA PHE A 158 3.86 12.24 7.39
C PHE A 158 5.34 12.52 7.67
N ASP A 159 5.73 12.49 8.94
CA ASP A 159 7.07 12.82 9.46
C ASP A 159 7.81 11.60 10.04
N GLU A 160 7.26 10.41 9.87
CA GLU A 160 7.91 9.16 10.28
C GLU A 160 8.87 8.66 9.19
N ILE A 161 9.96 8.00 9.61
CA ILE A 161 10.96 7.48 8.67
C ILE A 161 10.59 6.06 8.28
N VAL A 162 10.22 5.88 7.02
CA VAL A 162 10.01 4.57 6.41
C VAL A 162 11.36 3.95 6.06
N ASN A 163 11.71 2.86 6.73
CA ASN A 163 12.91 2.09 6.42
C ASN A 163 12.72 1.28 5.14
N PHE A 164 13.81 0.99 4.45
CA PHE A 164 13.75 0.08 3.29
C PHE A 164 15.08 -0.64 3.08
N HIS A 165 15.00 -1.86 2.55
CA HIS A 165 16.13 -2.68 2.16
C HIS A 165 15.82 -3.52 0.92
N LYS A 166 16.87 -4.02 0.27
CA LYS A 166 16.76 -4.92 -0.88
C LYS A 166 16.26 -6.28 -0.44
N VAL A 167 15.36 -6.88 -1.23
CA VAL A 167 14.83 -8.22 -0.98
C VAL A 167 14.98 -9.13 -2.17
N SER A 168 14.68 -10.42 -1.99
CA SER A 168 14.73 -11.43 -3.03
C SER A 168 13.76 -11.13 -4.18
N THR A 169 14.16 -11.47 -5.42
CA THR A 169 13.30 -11.42 -6.60
C THR A 169 12.15 -12.43 -6.56
N GLU A 170 12.15 -13.37 -5.61
CA GLU A 170 11.05 -14.31 -5.37
C GLU A 170 9.71 -13.57 -5.13
N VAL A 171 9.72 -12.34 -4.64
CA VAL A 171 8.54 -11.48 -4.51
C VAL A 171 7.82 -11.25 -5.85
N ASN A 172 8.49 -11.40 -6.99
CA ASN A 172 7.87 -11.29 -8.31
C ASN A 172 6.89 -12.43 -8.60
N LYS A 173 7.07 -13.57 -7.95
CA LYS A 173 6.19 -14.75 -8.07
C LYS A 173 4.98 -14.54 -7.17
N ILE A 174 3.82 -14.29 -7.74
CA ILE A 174 2.59 -13.95 -6.99
C ILE A 174 2.09 -15.07 -6.08
N TRP A 175 2.49 -16.31 -6.34
CA TRP A 175 2.14 -17.50 -5.52
C TRP A 175 3.10 -17.71 -4.34
N CYS A 176 4.22 -17.00 -4.31
CA CYS A 176 5.16 -17.10 -3.21
C CYS A 176 4.63 -16.27 -2.03
N ASN A 177 4.46 -16.93 -0.87
CA ASN A 177 3.99 -16.30 0.37
C ASN A 177 4.81 -16.83 1.55
N SER A 178 6.02 -16.29 1.74
CA SER A 178 6.96 -16.66 2.81
C SER A 178 7.47 -15.41 3.50
N ASN A 179 7.78 -15.52 4.80
CA ASN A 179 8.44 -14.46 5.57
C ASN A 179 9.82 -14.08 4.99
N ASP A 180 10.48 -14.98 4.24
CA ASP A 180 11.76 -14.70 3.59
C ASP A 180 11.66 -13.55 2.57
N LEU A 181 10.44 -13.28 2.07
CA LEU A 181 10.22 -12.20 1.10
C LEU A 181 10.50 -10.79 1.66
N ILE A 182 10.42 -10.63 2.98
CA ILE A 182 10.73 -9.36 3.66
C ILE A 182 12.16 -9.32 4.21
N SER A 183 12.92 -10.41 4.08
CA SER A 183 14.29 -10.48 4.58
C SER A 183 15.26 -9.73 3.67
N GLU A 184 16.21 -9.02 4.27
CA GLU A 184 17.25 -8.31 3.54
C GLU A 184 18.19 -9.26 2.79
N VAL A 185 18.45 -8.95 1.53
CA VAL A 185 19.40 -9.68 0.69
C VAL A 185 20.65 -8.83 0.51
N GLN A 186 21.79 -9.35 0.98
CA GLN A 186 23.09 -8.72 0.75
C GLN A 186 23.49 -8.86 -0.71
N ASP A 187 24.12 -7.83 -1.25
CA ASP A 187 24.81 -7.95 -2.54
C ASP A 187 25.97 -8.93 -2.37
N LYS A 188 26.03 -9.96 -3.22
CA LYS A 188 27.23 -10.82 -3.26
C LYS A 188 28.43 -9.92 -3.53
N PRO A 189 29.51 -10.03 -2.75
CA PRO A 189 30.76 -9.36 -3.11
C PRO A 189 31.13 -9.78 -4.53
N GLN A 190 31.47 -8.78 -5.36
CA GLN A 190 31.99 -8.99 -6.71
C GLN A 190 33.41 -9.55 -6.62
#